data_a49f244851adfeea16cc556f4b444a2c
#
_entry.id   a49f244851adfeea16cc556f4b444a2c
#
_cell.length_a   1.000
_cell.length_b   1.000
_cell.length_c   1.000
_cell.angle_alpha   90.00
_cell.angle_beta   90.00
_cell.angle_gamma   90.00
#
_symmetry.space_group_name_H-M   'P 1'
#
loop_
_entity.id
_entity.type
_entity.pdbx_description
1 polymer ?
#
loop_
_entity_poly.entity_id
_entity_poly.type
_entity_poly.pdbx_seq_one_letter_code
_entity_poly.pdbx_strand_id
1 'polypeptide(L)'
;VRRLLFVLCLAVLAAGCSGLGVRNQDAATVNGVGIPTARLTEMTKAQLGQQQQQAAQQQGQQAGQDIEGATRQALEGLIQFQLVLDGAKKEGVSIQESDVDARMEQLKQQVAAQGQNYEELLQSRQISEEVLRTQQRVQLAVDLVAVKLVPYSSDAQLRQALDERKDDFLEVHVRHVLVKDKATADQVRQELVQGGDWAAVAKENSIDTQSKDKAGDLGFNAKGSTVKPFETAEYKLAAQGDCKGKTSGSCESPISQPVKTQFGYHVLQVVGVRLPKLDNELRAKLEPAVKDRRQQAVQRWFDEQVKSADVVINPRFGRWDAENGKVIERETAPGAATTTTAGLGGPAPTQP
;
A
#
# COMPACT_ATOMS: atom_id res chain seq x y z
N VAL A 1 4.08 -41.01 58.94
CA VAL A 1 2.84 -41.61 58.40
C VAL A 1 1.89 -40.47 57.98
N ARG A 2 1.90 -40.11 56.77
CA ARG A 2 0.87 -39.20 56.19
C ARG A 2 0.60 -39.64 54.73
N ARG A 3 -0.60 -40.15 54.54
CA ARG A 3 -1.12 -40.67 53.28
C ARG A 3 -1.35 -39.50 52.32
N LEU A 4 -0.67 -39.53 51.15
CA LEU A 4 -1.03 -38.68 49.98
C LEU A 4 -2.20 -39.37 49.27
N LEU A 5 -3.32 -38.65 49.16
CA LEU A 5 -4.43 -38.96 48.29
C LEU A 5 -4.09 -38.47 46.89
N PHE A 6 -3.90 -39.39 45.95
CA PHE A 6 -3.90 -39.10 44.53
C PHE A 6 -5.35 -38.88 44.05
N VAL A 7 -5.69 -37.67 43.70
CA VAL A 7 -6.91 -37.38 42.94
C VAL A 7 -6.61 -37.59 41.47
N LEU A 8 -7.14 -38.69 40.94
CA LEU A 8 -7.09 -39.03 39.53
C LEU A 8 -8.13 -38.16 38.80
N CYS A 9 -7.68 -37.04 38.17
CA CYS A 9 -8.53 -36.31 37.20
C CYS A 9 -8.65 -37.14 35.92
N LEU A 10 -9.77 -37.81 35.75
CA LEU A 10 -10.18 -38.41 34.49
C LEU A 10 -10.40 -37.26 33.48
N ALA A 11 -9.43 -37.03 32.57
CA ALA A 11 -9.65 -36.25 31.38
C ALA A 11 -10.55 -37.06 30.45
N VAL A 12 -11.82 -36.72 30.39
CA VAL A 12 -12.73 -37.19 29.35
C VAL A 12 -12.26 -36.56 28.04
N LEU A 13 -11.53 -37.33 27.26
CA LEU A 13 -11.30 -37.04 25.84
C LEU A 13 -12.66 -37.23 25.13
N ALA A 14 -13.44 -36.15 25.07
CA ALA A 14 -14.50 -36.04 24.09
C ALA A 14 -13.82 -35.93 22.74
N ALA A 15 -13.57 -37.08 22.08
CA ALA A 15 -13.36 -37.15 20.66
C ALA A 15 -14.65 -36.70 19.97
N GLY A 16 -14.85 -35.41 19.88
CA GLY A 16 -15.85 -34.80 19.03
C GLY A 16 -15.44 -35.09 17.59
N CYS A 17 -16.15 -35.99 16.93
CA CYS A 17 -16.18 -36.04 15.48
C CYS A 17 -16.51 -34.63 14.98
N SER A 18 -15.51 -33.93 14.50
CA SER A 18 -15.69 -32.72 13.73
C SER A 18 -16.30 -33.12 12.40
N GLY A 19 -17.63 -33.27 12.38
CA GLY A 19 -18.41 -33.30 11.16
C GLY A 19 -18.15 -31.96 10.45
N LEU A 20 -17.51 -32.02 9.32
CA LEU A 20 -17.29 -30.91 8.38
C LEU A 20 -18.63 -30.42 7.85
N GLY A 21 -19.39 -29.68 8.65
CA GLY A 21 -20.67 -29.09 8.26
C GLY A 21 -20.92 -27.79 9.01
N VAL A 22 -21.32 -26.75 8.26
CA VAL A 22 -21.79 -25.49 8.83
C VAL A 22 -22.99 -25.77 9.73
N ARG A 23 -22.95 -25.30 10.97
CA ARG A 23 -24.12 -25.37 11.86
C ARG A 23 -25.29 -24.63 11.22
N ASN A 24 -26.53 -25.11 11.42
CA ASN A 24 -27.71 -24.51 10.81
C ASN A 24 -27.92 -23.03 11.12
N GLN A 25 -27.24 -22.51 12.17
CA GLN A 25 -27.29 -21.10 12.59
C GLN A 25 -26.15 -20.24 11.99
N ASP A 26 -25.15 -20.86 11.36
CA ASP A 26 -24.01 -20.17 10.82
C ASP A 26 -24.15 -19.93 9.31
N ALA A 27 -23.70 -18.78 8.87
CA ALA A 27 -23.59 -18.43 7.46
C ALA A 27 -22.35 -19.05 6.81
N ALA A 28 -21.28 -19.17 7.59
CA ALA A 28 -20.04 -19.82 7.20
C ALA A 28 -19.26 -20.28 8.45
N THR A 29 -18.24 -21.12 8.23
CA THR A 29 -17.17 -21.36 9.19
C THR A 29 -15.83 -21.01 8.55
N VAL A 30 -14.93 -20.40 9.32
CA VAL A 30 -13.59 -20.04 8.92
C VAL A 30 -12.62 -20.62 9.92
N ASN A 31 -11.75 -21.54 9.51
CA ASN A 31 -10.80 -22.24 10.38
C ASN A 31 -11.50 -22.84 11.64
N GLY A 32 -12.72 -23.35 11.46
CA GLY A 32 -13.54 -23.92 12.56
C GLY A 32 -14.32 -22.90 13.40
N VAL A 33 -14.17 -21.59 13.17
CA VAL A 33 -14.92 -20.52 13.85
C VAL A 33 -16.18 -20.19 13.04
N GLY A 34 -17.37 -20.30 13.67
CA GLY A 34 -18.66 -20.01 13.03
C GLY A 34 -18.92 -18.52 12.87
N ILE A 35 -19.43 -18.12 11.73
CA ILE A 35 -19.98 -16.79 11.45
C ILE A 35 -21.51 -16.88 11.55
N PRO A 36 -22.13 -16.30 12.59
CA PRO A 36 -23.59 -16.41 12.78
C PRO A 36 -24.37 -15.72 11.66
N THR A 37 -25.48 -16.34 11.23
CA THR A 37 -26.39 -15.74 10.23
C THR A 37 -26.95 -14.39 10.68
N ALA A 38 -27.16 -14.20 11.99
CA ALA A 38 -27.61 -12.91 12.52
C ALA A 38 -26.63 -11.79 12.18
N ARG A 39 -25.31 -12.05 12.31
CA ARG A 39 -24.25 -11.11 11.95
C ARG A 39 -24.24 -10.79 10.45
N LEU A 40 -24.43 -11.83 9.61
CA LEU A 40 -24.55 -11.63 8.17
C LEU A 40 -25.76 -10.75 7.82
N THR A 41 -26.91 -10.98 8.46
CA THR A 41 -28.11 -10.17 8.24
C THR A 41 -27.89 -8.69 8.58
N GLU A 42 -27.23 -8.41 9.67
CA GLU A 42 -26.88 -7.05 10.09
C GLU A 42 -25.94 -6.39 9.07
N MET A 43 -24.87 -7.06 8.69
CA MET A 43 -23.92 -6.54 7.69
C MET A 43 -24.56 -6.34 6.32
N THR A 44 -25.47 -7.22 5.89
CA THR A 44 -26.23 -7.06 4.64
C THR A 44 -27.09 -5.78 4.67
N LYS A 45 -27.78 -5.52 5.78
CA LYS A 45 -28.57 -4.28 5.94
C LYS A 45 -27.69 -3.04 5.85
N ALA A 46 -26.55 -3.03 6.52
CA ALA A 46 -25.59 -1.93 6.45
C ALA A 46 -25.09 -1.70 5.02
N GLN A 47 -24.75 -2.78 4.29
CA GLN A 47 -24.32 -2.71 2.89
C GLN A 47 -25.39 -2.12 1.97
N LEU A 48 -26.64 -2.55 2.11
CA LEU A 48 -27.76 -2.01 1.36
C LEU A 48 -28.01 -0.54 1.66
N GLY A 49 -27.91 -0.13 2.94
CA GLY A 49 -28.03 1.27 3.35
C GLY A 49 -26.97 2.15 2.70
N GLN A 50 -25.72 1.69 2.66
CA GLN A 50 -24.63 2.41 1.98
C GLN A 50 -24.88 2.53 0.46
N GLN A 51 -25.33 1.46 -0.20
CA GLN A 51 -25.65 1.48 -1.64
C GLN A 51 -26.77 2.48 -1.95
N GLN A 52 -27.80 2.56 -1.10
CA GLN A 52 -28.88 3.53 -1.25
C GLN A 52 -28.40 4.97 -1.09
N GLN A 53 -27.55 5.25 -0.10
CA GLN A 53 -26.95 6.58 0.08
C GLN A 53 -26.08 7.00 -1.12
N GLN A 54 -25.29 6.10 -1.66
CA GLN A 54 -24.46 6.38 -2.85
C GLN A 54 -25.33 6.61 -4.10
N ALA A 55 -26.38 5.82 -4.31
CA ALA A 55 -27.31 6.00 -5.42
C ALA A 55 -28.08 7.34 -5.33
N ALA A 56 -28.47 7.75 -4.14
CA ALA A 56 -29.12 9.04 -3.90
C ALA A 56 -28.20 10.23 -4.22
N GLN A 57 -26.88 10.10 -4.02
CA GLN A 57 -25.90 11.13 -4.36
C GLN A 57 -25.57 11.20 -5.86
N GLN A 58 -25.82 10.15 -6.63
CA GLN A 58 -25.53 10.05 -8.07
C GLN A 58 -26.73 10.37 -8.99
N GLN A 59 -27.63 11.27 -8.55
CA GLN A 59 -28.80 11.74 -9.33
C GLN A 59 -29.72 10.63 -9.87
N GLY A 60 -30.59 10.11 -9.00
CA GLY A 60 -31.93 9.71 -9.41
C GLY A 60 -32.11 8.38 -10.17
N GLN A 61 -31.12 7.51 -10.24
CA GLN A 61 -31.36 6.13 -10.66
C GLN A 61 -31.74 5.28 -9.44
N GLN A 62 -33.01 4.85 -9.38
CA GLN A 62 -33.42 3.78 -8.49
C GLN A 62 -32.69 2.49 -8.94
N ALA A 63 -31.51 2.25 -8.36
CA ALA A 63 -30.87 0.95 -8.47
C ALA A 63 -31.77 -0.08 -7.77
N GLY A 64 -32.23 -1.09 -8.50
CA GLY A 64 -32.90 -2.24 -7.89
C GLY A 64 -31.99 -2.79 -6.78
N GLN A 65 -32.60 -3.14 -5.63
CA GLN A 65 -31.82 -3.68 -4.51
C GLN A 65 -31.32 -5.09 -4.88
N ASP A 66 -30.02 -5.21 -5.14
CA ASP A 66 -29.37 -6.53 -5.27
C ASP A 66 -29.06 -7.07 -3.85
N ILE A 67 -30.07 -7.66 -3.23
CA ILE A 67 -29.97 -8.23 -1.89
C ILE A 67 -29.00 -9.43 -1.88
N GLU A 68 -28.97 -10.23 -2.93
CA GLU A 68 -28.08 -11.38 -3.00
C GLU A 68 -26.63 -10.96 -3.14
N GLY A 69 -26.32 -10.00 -4.00
CA GLY A 69 -24.99 -9.42 -4.14
C GLY A 69 -24.53 -8.75 -2.85
N ALA A 70 -25.40 -7.95 -2.21
CA ALA A 70 -25.08 -7.33 -0.92
C ALA A 70 -24.84 -8.38 0.18
N THR A 71 -25.60 -9.50 0.18
CA THR A 71 -25.40 -10.58 1.14
C THR A 71 -24.06 -11.28 0.91
N ARG A 72 -23.67 -11.55 -0.34
CA ARG A 72 -22.38 -12.14 -0.68
C ARG A 72 -21.22 -11.24 -0.26
N GLN A 73 -21.30 -9.95 -0.55
CA GLN A 73 -20.29 -8.98 -0.15
C GLN A 73 -20.16 -8.86 1.38
N ALA A 74 -21.30 -8.85 2.09
CA ALA A 74 -21.30 -8.83 3.55
C ALA A 74 -20.65 -10.10 4.14
N LEU A 75 -20.97 -11.28 3.58
CA LEU A 75 -20.37 -12.55 4.00
C LEU A 75 -18.86 -12.59 3.71
N GLU A 76 -18.44 -12.14 2.53
CA GLU A 76 -17.03 -12.01 2.18
C GLU A 76 -16.28 -11.13 3.17
N GLY A 77 -16.80 -9.96 3.51
CA GLY A 77 -16.22 -9.07 4.52
C GLY A 77 -16.09 -9.74 5.90
N LEU A 78 -17.10 -10.48 6.33
CA LEU A 78 -17.06 -11.21 7.61
C LEU A 78 -16.02 -12.34 7.61
N ILE A 79 -15.89 -13.07 6.50
CA ILE A 79 -14.85 -14.09 6.33
C ILE A 79 -13.47 -13.44 6.37
N GLN A 80 -13.27 -12.36 5.63
CA GLN A 80 -11.99 -11.61 5.62
C GLN A 80 -11.64 -11.07 7.01
N PHE A 81 -12.61 -10.58 7.79
CA PHE A 81 -12.40 -10.15 9.17
C PHE A 81 -11.89 -11.30 10.04
N GLN A 82 -12.51 -12.48 9.94
CA GLN A 82 -12.09 -13.65 10.69
C GLN A 82 -10.67 -14.10 10.29
N LEU A 83 -10.37 -14.09 8.98
CA LEU A 83 -9.03 -14.43 8.47
C LEU A 83 -7.95 -13.49 9.00
N VAL A 84 -8.23 -12.19 9.08
CA VAL A 84 -7.31 -11.20 9.66
C VAL A 84 -7.05 -11.48 11.13
N LEU A 85 -8.11 -11.74 11.91
CA LEU A 85 -7.96 -12.01 13.34
C LEU A 85 -7.21 -13.33 13.62
N ASP A 86 -7.52 -14.38 12.86
CA ASP A 86 -6.82 -15.67 12.96
C ASP A 86 -5.36 -15.57 12.54
N GLY A 87 -5.11 -14.87 11.44
CA GLY A 87 -3.75 -14.62 10.94
C GLY A 87 -2.93 -13.78 11.92
N ALA A 88 -3.49 -12.72 12.49
CA ALA A 88 -2.83 -11.90 13.51
C ALA A 88 -2.46 -12.74 14.74
N LYS A 89 -3.35 -13.63 15.18
CA LYS A 89 -3.08 -14.56 16.28
C LYS A 89 -1.96 -15.55 15.94
N LYS A 90 -1.92 -16.10 14.71
CA LYS A 90 -0.83 -16.96 14.23
C LYS A 90 0.52 -16.23 14.24
N GLU A 91 0.51 -14.93 13.91
CA GLU A 91 1.68 -14.06 14.02
C GLU A 91 2.06 -13.72 15.47
N GLY A 92 1.32 -14.19 16.48
CA GLY A 92 1.56 -13.85 17.88
C GLY A 92 1.18 -12.40 18.22
N VAL A 93 0.32 -11.77 17.44
CA VAL A 93 -0.26 -10.45 17.73
C VAL A 93 -1.42 -10.66 18.70
N SER A 94 -1.34 -10.02 19.87
CA SER A 94 -2.41 -10.00 20.88
C SER A 94 -3.09 -8.64 20.87
N ILE A 95 -4.40 -8.65 20.66
CA ILE A 95 -5.23 -7.44 20.70
C ILE A 95 -5.87 -7.38 22.08
N GLN A 96 -5.58 -6.33 22.83
CA GLN A 96 -6.18 -6.10 24.13
C GLN A 96 -7.53 -5.37 23.97
N GLU A 97 -8.54 -5.76 24.76
CA GLU A 97 -9.83 -5.06 24.70
C GLU A 97 -9.72 -3.58 25.10
N SER A 98 -8.78 -3.24 26.00
CA SER A 98 -8.46 -1.85 26.33
C SER A 98 -8.03 -1.01 25.13
N ASP A 99 -7.32 -1.63 24.15
CA ASP A 99 -6.88 -0.93 22.92
C ASP A 99 -8.06 -0.71 21.98
N VAL A 100 -9.00 -1.66 21.93
CA VAL A 100 -10.25 -1.52 21.18
C VAL A 100 -11.11 -0.42 21.82
N ASP A 101 -11.24 -0.39 23.15
CA ASP A 101 -11.98 0.64 23.89
C ASP A 101 -11.38 2.03 23.63
N ALA A 102 -10.06 2.16 23.67
CA ALA A 102 -9.39 3.43 23.37
C ALA A 102 -9.69 3.91 21.94
N ARG A 103 -9.69 3.02 20.95
CA ARG A 103 -10.06 3.37 19.56
C ARG A 103 -11.54 3.77 19.44
N MET A 104 -12.42 3.07 20.13
CA MET A 104 -13.83 3.42 20.16
C MET A 104 -14.05 4.80 20.77
N GLU A 105 -13.36 5.12 21.86
CA GLU A 105 -13.44 6.43 22.48
C GLU A 105 -12.88 7.54 21.55
N GLN A 106 -11.74 7.32 20.90
CA GLN A 106 -11.21 8.24 19.89
C GLN A 106 -12.20 8.49 18.76
N LEU A 107 -12.89 7.44 18.28
CA LEU A 107 -13.90 7.57 17.24
C LEU A 107 -15.09 8.39 17.72
N LYS A 108 -15.58 8.16 18.95
CA LYS A 108 -16.66 8.98 19.57
C LYS A 108 -16.27 10.45 19.66
N GLN A 109 -15.04 10.73 20.08
CA GLN A 109 -14.52 12.11 20.14
C GLN A 109 -14.40 12.74 18.76
N GLN A 110 -13.93 11.99 17.75
CA GLN A 110 -13.84 12.47 16.38
C GLN A 110 -15.21 12.80 15.78
N VAL A 111 -16.22 11.94 16.01
CA VAL A 111 -17.60 12.15 15.58
C VAL A 111 -18.18 13.42 16.25
N ALA A 112 -17.97 13.58 17.55
CA ALA A 112 -18.40 14.74 18.29
C ALA A 112 -17.71 16.04 17.81
N ALA A 113 -16.41 15.99 17.50
CA ALA A 113 -15.65 17.12 16.96
C ALA A 113 -16.15 17.56 15.58
N GLN A 114 -16.78 16.66 14.81
CA GLN A 114 -17.45 16.96 13.54
C GLN A 114 -18.90 17.48 13.71
N GLY A 115 -19.34 17.68 14.95
CA GLY A 115 -20.70 18.10 15.26
C GLY A 115 -21.75 17.02 15.05
N GLN A 116 -21.35 15.74 14.97
CA GLN A 116 -22.24 14.61 14.76
C GLN A 116 -22.52 13.88 16.08
N ASN A 117 -23.69 13.25 16.17
CA ASN A 117 -24.04 12.37 17.27
C ASN A 117 -23.64 10.93 16.96
N TYR A 118 -22.98 10.25 17.91
CA TYR A 118 -22.51 8.87 17.72
C TYR A 118 -23.65 7.87 17.52
N GLU A 119 -24.75 8.00 18.29
CA GLU A 119 -25.92 7.11 18.16
C GLU A 119 -26.62 7.30 16.79
N GLU A 120 -26.73 8.56 16.34
CA GLU A 120 -27.25 8.87 15.00
C GLU A 120 -26.38 8.29 13.90
N LEU A 121 -25.05 8.28 14.09
CA LEU A 121 -24.11 7.66 13.16
C LEU A 121 -24.36 6.14 13.05
N LEU A 122 -24.53 5.43 14.17
CA LEU A 122 -24.84 4.00 14.17
C LEU A 122 -26.18 3.72 13.49
N GLN A 123 -27.21 4.51 13.79
CA GLN A 123 -28.53 4.40 13.19
C GLN A 123 -28.50 4.65 11.67
N SER A 124 -27.83 5.72 11.24
CA SER A 124 -27.72 6.07 9.82
C SER A 124 -26.97 4.99 9.01
N ARG A 125 -26.01 4.31 9.62
CA ARG A 125 -25.25 3.21 9.02
C ARG A 125 -25.92 1.84 9.20
N GLN A 126 -27.00 1.76 9.97
CA GLN A 126 -27.71 0.54 10.31
C GLN A 126 -26.79 -0.57 10.88
N ILE A 127 -25.82 -0.18 11.70
CA ILE A 127 -24.88 -1.07 12.37
C ILE A 127 -24.99 -0.96 13.88
N SER A 128 -24.71 -2.06 14.59
CA SER A 128 -24.55 -2.04 16.05
C SER A 128 -23.15 -1.56 16.45
N GLU A 129 -23.02 -1.14 17.72
CA GLU A 129 -21.72 -0.84 18.30
C GLU A 129 -20.76 -2.05 18.23
N GLU A 130 -21.29 -3.27 18.38
CA GLU A 130 -20.50 -4.51 18.30
C GLU A 130 -19.88 -4.72 16.91
N VAL A 131 -20.60 -4.40 15.84
CA VAL A 131 -20.03 -4.42 14.47
C VAL A 131 -18.91 -3.42 14.35
N LEU A 132 -19.10 -2.21 14.85
CA LEU A 132 -18.09 -1.17 14.82
C LEU A 132 -16.85 -1.54 15.65
N ARG A 133 -17.06 -2.09 16.86
CA ARG A 133 -15.96 -2.64 17.70
C ARG A 133 -15.18 -3.72 16.94
N THR A 134 -15.87 -4.62 16.25
CA THR A 134 -15.21 -5.65 15.44
C THR A 134 -14.38 -5.04 14.32
N GLN A 135 -14.88 -4.02 13.63
CA GLN A 135 -14.12 -3.30 12.61
C GLN A 135 -12.86 -2.65 13.20
N GLN A 136 -12.98 -1.99 14.37
CA GLN A 136 -11.81 -1.41 15.06
C GLN A 136 -10.80 -2.48 15.51
N ARG A 137 -11.28 -3.63 15.97
CA ARG A 137 -10.41 -4.77 16.33
C ARG A 137 -9.65 -5.32 15.12
N VAL A 138 -10.33 -5.47 13.99
CA VAL A 138 -9.70 -5.91 12.72
C VAL A 138 -8.67 -4.88 12.24
N GLN A 139 -9.01 -3.58 12.27
CA GLN A 139 -8.07 -2.54 11.88
C GLN A 139 -6.83 -2.53 12.78
N LEU A 140 -7.02 -2.68 14.09
CA LEU A 140 -5.92 -2.78 15.05
C LEU A 140 -5.04 -4.02 14.78
N ALA A 141 -5.66 -5.15 14.44
CA ALA A 141 -4.94 -6.36 14.05
C ALA A 141 -4.04 -6.11 12.83
N VAL A 142 -4.59 -5.48 11.78
CA VAL A 142 -3.84 -5.13 10.57
C VAL A 142 -2.68 -4.19 10.88
N ASP A 143 -2.91 -3.16 11.70
CA ASP A 143 -1.87 -2.19 12.07
C ASP A 143 -0.73 -2.85 12.85
N LEU A 144 -1.05 -3.74 13.80
CA LEU A 144 -0.05 -4.44 14.60
C LEU A 144 0.73 -5.48 13.76
N VAL A 145 0.05 -6.21 12.88
CA VAL A 145 0.71 -7.10 11.92
C VAL A 145 1.60 -6.30 10.98
N ALA A 146 1.13 -5.17 10.46
CA ALA A 146 1.92 -4.29 9.59
C ALA A 146 3.22 -3.84 10.26
N VAL A 147 3.17 -3.45 11.53
CA VAL A 147 4.35 -3.06 12.31
C VAL A 147 5.27 -4.25 12.56
N LYS A 148 4.72 -5.44 12.75
CA LYS A 148 5.52 -6.66 12.95
C LYS A 148 6.24 -7.08 11.68
N LEU A 149 5.56 -7.06 10.53
CA LEU A 149 6.12 -7.42 9.24
C LEU A 149 7.15 -6.40 8.74
N VAL A 150 6.84 -5.12 8.91
CA VAL A 150 7.71 -3.99 8.54
C VAL A 150 7.67 -2.98 9.68
N PRO A 151 8.59 -3.02 10.63
CA PRO A 151 8.64 -2.09 11.76
C PRO A 151 8.65 -0.62 11.30
N TYR A 152 8.34 0.30 12.20
CA TYR A 152 8.41 1.75 11.92
C TYR A 152 9.77 2.13 11.38
N SER A 153 9.80 3.11 10.45
CA SER A 153 10.99 3.52 9.71
C SER A 153 12.14 3.88 10.65
N SER A 154 12.96 2.88 10.93
CA SER A 154 14.25 3.09 11.56
C SER A 154 15.21 3.72 10.55
N ASP A 155 16.29 4.35 11.02
CA ASP A 155 17.38 4.83 10.17
C ASP A 155 17.86 3.76 9.19
N ALA A 156 17.87 2.49 9.60
CA ALA A 156 18.26 1.37 8.75
C ALA A 156 17.30 1.17 7.56
N GLN A 157 16.00 1.24 7.80
CA GLN A 157 14.99 1.10 6.75
C GLN A 157 14.95 2.30 5.79
N LEU A 158 15.14 3.51 6.32
CA LEU A 158 15.26 4.71 5.50
C LEU A 158 16.54 4.68 4.66
N ARG A 159 17.67 4.23 5.22
CA ARG A 159 18.91 4.00 4.45
C ARG A 159 18.72 2.93 3.38
N GLN A 160 18.04 1.83 3.68
CA GLN A 160 17.70 0.82 2.68
C GLN A 160 16.82 1.42 1.56
N ALA A 161 15.80 2.22 1.91
CA ALA A 161 14.97 2.90 0.92
C ALA A 161 15.76 3.92 0.08
N LEU A 162 16.75 4.58 0.68
CA LEU A 162 17.70 5.46 -0.01
C LEU A 162 18.58 4.66 -0.98
N ASP A 163 19.12 3.53 -0.55
CA ASP A 163 19.97 2.67 -1.39
C ASP A 163 19.23 2.09 -2.59
N GLU A 164 17.97 1.66 -2.39
CA GLU A 164 17.11 1.16 -3.47
C GLU A 164 16.75 2.25 -4.50
N ARG A 165 16.73 3.50 -4.08
CA ARG A 165 16.42 4.68 -4.89
C ARG A 165 17.61 5.61 -5.07
N LYS A 166 18.82 5.10 -4.90
CA LYS A 166 20.06 5.91 -4.94
C LYS A 166 20.17 6.81 -6.17
N ASP A 167 19.72 6.32 -7.33
CA ASP A 167 19.76 7.09 -8.58
C ASP A 167 18.84 8.32 -8.56
N ASP A 168 17.82 8.35 -7.70
CA ASP A 168 16.95 9.52 -7.53
C ASP A 168 17.57 10.58 -6.63
N PHE A 169 18.44 10.17 -5.70
CA PHE A 169 19.00 11.01 -4.64
C PHE A 169 20.49 11.26 -4.76
N LEU A 170 21.17 10.62 -5.71
CA LEU A 170 22.60 10.81 -5.94
C LEU A 170 22.87 12.29 -6.25
N GLU A 171 23.81 12.88 -5.51
CA GLU A 171 24.37 14.19 -5.78
C GLU A 171 25.72 14.02 -6.49
N VAL A 172 25.94 14.84 -7.52
CA VAL A 172 27.14 14.78 -8.35
C VAL A 172 27.99 16.04 -8.16
N HIS A 173 29.26 15.85 -7.84
CA HIS A 173 30.23 16.95 -7.76
C HIS A 173 30.78 17.21 -9.14
N VAL A 174 30.53 18.40 -9.65
CA VAL A 174 30.84 18.77 -11.05
C VAL A 174 31.77 19.97 -11.10
N ARG A 175 32.73 19.93 -12.02
CA ARG A 175 33.45 21.12 -12.48
C ARG A 175 33.12 21.36 -13.95
N HIS A 176 33.10 22.64 -14.36
CA HIS A 176 32.78 23.03 -15.72
C HIS A 176 33.58 24.24 -16.23
N VAL A 177 33.62 24.37 -17.54
CA VAL A 177 33.99 25.62 -18.24
C VAL A 177 32.82 26.02 -19.10
N LEU A 178 32.30 27.24 -18.93
CA LEU A 178 31.21 27.81 -19.71
C LEU A 178 31.76 28.82 -20.71
N VAL A 179 31.45 28.66 -21.99
CA VAL A 179 31.84 29.57 -23.08
C VAL A 179 30.65 29.93 -23.94
N LYS A 180 30.78 30.98 -24.77
CA LYS A 180 29.68 31.52 -25.60
C LYS A 180 29.36 30.66 -26.82
N ASP A 181 30.35 30.08 -27.46
CA ASP A 181 30.20 29.38 -28.73
C ASP A 181 30.80 27.96 -28.69
N LYS A 182 30.34 27.14 -29.64
CA LYS A 182 30.74 25.74 -29.70
C LYS A 182 32.20 25.54 -30.09
N ALA A 183 32.77 26.39 -30.93
CA ALA A 183 34.13 26.23 -31.40
C ALA A 183 35.14 26.42 -30.24
N THR A 184 34.91 27.45 -29.41
CA THR A 184 35.67 27.67 -28.18
C THR A 184 35.47 26.47 -27.21
N ALA A 185 34.27 25.93 -27.08
CA ALA A 185 34.04 24.75 -26.21
C ALA A 185 34.75 23.50 -26.71
N ASP A 186 34.83 23.28 -28.01
CA ASP A 186 35.58 22.17 -28.60
C ASP A 186 37.09 22.32 -28.32
N GLN A 187 37.64 23.55 -28.41
CA GLN A 187 39.05 23.82 -28.07
C GLN A 187 39.34 23.57 -26.57
N VAL A 188 38.52 24.13 -25.69
CA VAL A 188 38.59 23.92 -24.26
C VAL A 188 38.56 22.42 -23.93
N ARG A 189 37.62 21.70 -24.54
CA ARG A 189 37.54 20.25 -24.35
C ARG A 189 38.81 19.54 -24.80
N GLN A 190 39.32 19.87 -25.97
CA GLN A 190 40.54 19.28 -26.51
C GLN A 190 41.73 19.50 -25.57
N GLU A 191 41.91 20.73 -25.07
CA GLU A 191 42.96 21.08 -24.14
C GLU A 191 42.87 20.28 -22.82
N LEU A 192 41.64 20.18 -22.23
CA LEU A 192 41.43 19.45 -21.00
C LEU A 192 41.63 17.93 -21.20
N VAL A 193 41.23 17.36 -22.35
CA VAL A 193 41.47 15.94 -22.66
C VAL A 193 42.96 15.63 -22.86
N GLN A 194 43.74 16.63 -23.30
CA GLN A 194 45.20 16.50 -23.44
C GLN A 194 45.94 16.73 -22.12
N GLY A 195 45.21 16.90 -20.99
CA GLY A 195 45.81 17.06 -19.65
C GLY A 195 46.01 18.51 -19.23
N GLY A 196 45.36 19.47 -19.91
CA GLY A 196 45.35 20.87 -19.49
C GLY A 196 44.88 21.07 -18.07
N ASP A 197 45.49 22.00 -17.35
CA ASP A 197 45.12 22.33 -15.97
C ASP A 197 43.75 22.99 -15.89
N TRP A 198 42.85 22.39 -15.13
CA TRP A 198 41.46 22.85 -15.03
C TRP A 198 41.36 24.27 -14.46
N ALA A 199 42.24 24.64 -13.51
CA ALA A 199 42.19 25.97 -12.93
C ALA A 199 42.64 27.04 -13.92
N ALA A 200 43.69 26.76 -14.69
CA ALA A 200 44.15 27.64 -15.74
C ALA A 200 43.11 27.79 -16.87
N VAL A 201 42.63 26.68 -17.39
CA VAL A 201 41.65 26.64 -18.50
C VAL A 201 40.33 27.32 -18.10
N ALA A 202 39.80 27.04 -16.90
CA ALA A 202 38.58 27.70 -16.42
C ALA A 202 38.79 29.20 -16.21
N LYS A 203 39.89 29.62 -15.62
CA LYS A 203 40.17 31.02 -15.38
C LYS A 203 40.33 31.82 -16.66
N GLU A 204 40.93 31.23 -17.68
CA GLU A 204 41.17 31.89 -18.96
C GLU A 204 39.94 31.97 -19.85
N ASN A 205 39.18 30.87 -19.94
CA ASN A 205 38.15 30.69 -20.94
C ASN A 205 36.70 30.83 -20.40
N SER A 206 36.47 30.57 -19.10
CA SER A 206 35.08 30.50 -18.58
C SER A 206 34.49 31.90 -18.40
N ILE A 207 33.27 32.05 -18.90
CA ILE A 207 32.45 33.25 -18.66
C ILE A 207 31.63 33.12 -17.36
N ASP A 208 31.64 31.96 -16.71
CA ASP A 208 31.02 31.80 -15.37
C ASP A 208 31.89 32.39 -14.27
N THR A 209 31.52 33.58 -13.81
CA THR A 209 32.24 34.31 -12.79
C THR A 209 32.15 33.70 -11.40
N GLN A 210 31.24 32.75 -11.16
CA GLN A 210 31.07 32.12 -9.84
C GLN A 210 32.05 30.99 -9.61
N SER A 211 32.43 30.26 -10.67
CA SER A 211 33.26 29.05 -10.60
C SER A 211 34.62 29.18 -11.29
N LYS A 212 34.84 30.11 -12.21
CA LYS A 212 36.09 30.19 -12.99
C LYS A 212 37.37 30.28 -12.15
N ASP A 213 37.34 31.02 -11.03
CA ASP A 213 38.47 31.17 -10.12
C ASP A 213 38.61 30.03 -9.13
N LYS A 214 37.71 29.03 -9.19
CA LYS A 214 37.68 27.79 -8.41
C LYS A 214 37.87 26.54 -9.28
N ALA A 215 38.66 26.66 -10.35
CA ALA A 215 38.84 25.57 -11.33
C ALA A 215 37.53 25.06 -11.95
N GLY A 216 36.53 25.92 -12.06
CA GLY A 216 35.20 25.57 -12.57
C GLY A 216 34.32 24.78 -11.60
N ASP A 217 34.68 24.66 -10.33
CA ASP A 217 34.00 23.87 -9.33
C ASP A 217 32.62 24.44 -8.98
N LEU A 218 31.57 23.63 -9.19
CA LEU A 218 30.17 23.92 -8.85
C LEU A 218 29.71 23.26 -7.55
N GLY A 219 30.54 22.41 -6.96
CA GLY A 219 30.16 21.61 -5.81
C GLY A 219 29.22 20.45 -6.17
N PHE A 220 28.45 20.00 -5.19
CA PHE A 220 27.51 18.90 -5.36
C PHE A 220 26.14 19.40 -5.85
N ASN A 221 25.68 18.85 -6.96
CA ASN A 221 24.38 19.11 -7.54
C ASN A 221 23.43 17.94 -7.26
N ALA A 222 22.26 18.23 -6.70
CA ALA A 222 21.15 17.29 -6.62
C ALA A 222 20.32 17.29 -7.90
N LYS A 223 19.56 16.23 -8.17
CA LYS A 223 18.60 16.21 -9.28
C LYS A 223 17.63 17.39 -9.18
N GLY A 224 17.41 18.05 -10.31
CA GLY A 224 16.52 19.22 -10.42
C GLY A 224 17.18 20.54 -10.03
N SER A 225 18.44 20.56 -9.57
CA SER A 225 19.15 21.80 -9.19
C SER A 225 19.78 22.54 -10.37
N THR A 226 19.99 21.87 -11.50
CA THR A 226 20.58 22.42 -12.72
C THR A 226 19.62 22.38 -13.89
N VAL A 227 19.91 23.17 -14.95
CA VAL A 227 19.06 23.19 -16.16
C VAL A 227 19.13 21.84 -16.88
N LYS A 228 18.01 21.39 -17.46
CA LYS A 228 17.84 20.03 -17.97
C LYS A 228 18.95 19.48 -18.86
N PRO A 229 19.49 20.24 -19.87
CA PRO A 229 20.58 19.71 -20.69
C PRO A 229 21.87 19.47 -19.88
N PHE A 230 22.16 20.32 -18.92
CA PHE A 230 23.31 20.18 -18.02
C PHE A 230 23.11 18.99 -17.07
N GLU A 231 21.96 18.91 -16.41
CA GLU A 231 21.59 17.78 -15.55
C GLU A 231 21.70 16.43 -16.28
N THR A 232 21.19 16.36 -17.50
CA THR A 232 21.29 15.11 -18.29
C THR A 232 22.75 14.72 -18.56
N ALA A 233 23.60 15.71 -18.82
CA ALA A 233 25.02 15.45 -19.08
C ALA A 233 25.79 15.04 -17.81
N GLU A 234 25.59 15.74 -16.67
CA GLU A 234 26.28 15.42 -15.42
C GLU A 234 25.93 14.03 -14.91
N TYR A 235 24.65 13.63 -14.92
CA TYR A 235 24.24 12.28 -14.48
C TYR A 235 24.67 11.18 -15.47
N LYS A 236 24.71 11.48 -16.77
CA LYS A 236 25.30 10.57 -17.76
C LYS A 236 26.78 10.34 -17.52
N LEU A 237 27.53 11.38 -17.14
CA LEU A 237 28.94 11.29 -16.82
C LEU A 237 29.18 10.55 -15.50
N ALA A 238 28.34 10.77 -14.48
CA ALA A 238 28.40 10.03 -13.21
C ALA A 238 28.26 8.49 -13.40
N ALA A 239 27.61 8.07 -14.48
CA ALA A 239 27.50 6.66 -14.85
C ALA A 239 28.67 6.12 -15.68
N GLN A 240 29.76 6.90 -15.84
CA GLN A 240 30.92 6.57 -16.69
C GLN A 240 32.24 6.69 -15.92
N GLY A 241 33.30 6.11 -16.52
CA GLY A 241 34.65 6.18 -15.95
C GLY A 241 34.74 5.62 -14.54
N ASP A 242 35.58 6.23 -13.73
CA ASP A 242 35.77 5.85 -12.31
C ASP A 242 34.55 6.15 -11.42
N CYS A 243 33.61 6.97 -11.89
CA CYS A 243 32.38 7.31 -11.13
C CYS A 243 31.31 6.19 -11.23
N LYS A 244 31.39 5.32 -12.21
CA LYS A 244 30.37 4.30 -12.47
C LYS A 244 30.12 3.41 -11.26
N GLY A 245 28.87 3.43 -10.80
CA GLY A 245 28.39 2.60 -9.68
C GLY A 245 28.80 3.10 -8.29
N LYS A 246 29.57 4.18 -8.17
CA LYS A 246 29.89 4.82 -6.87
C LYS A 246 28.65 5.52 -6.32
N THR A 247 28.54 5.52 -5.01
CA THR A 247 27.52 6.26 -4.25
C THR A 247 28.14 7.25 -3.27
N SER A 248 29.49 7.29 -3.18
CA SER A 248 30.21 8.24 -2.34
C SER A 248 31.67 8.35 -2.77
N GLY A 249 32.27 9.49 -2.45
CA GLY A 249 33.70 9.76 -2.60
C GLY A 249 34.06 10.42 -3.92
N SER A 250 35.36 10.72 -4.04
CA SER A 250 35.94 11.28 -5.26
C SER A 250 35.96 10.24 -6.39
N CYS A 251 35.77 10.72 -7.59
CA CYS A 251 35.87 9.93 -8.81
C CYS A 251 36.17 10.85 -9.99
N GLU A 252 36.54 10.31 -11.12
CA GLU A 252 36.70 11.10 -12.34
C GLU A 252 35.91 10.45 -13.48
N SER A 253 34.98 11.22 -14.05
CA SER A 253 34.33 10.85 -15.30
C SER A 253 35.18 11.25 -16.50
N PRO A 254 34.87 10.76 -17.70
CA PRO A 254 35.35 11.38 -18.94
C PRO A 254 34.91 12.87 -18.99
N ILE A 255 35.65 13.69 -19.72
CA ILE A 255 35.29 15.05 -20.02
C ILE A 255 34.15 15.05 -21.07
N SER A 256 33.07 15.81 -20.83
CA SER A 256 31.92 15.85 -21.71
C SER A 256 32.22 16.36 -23.12
N GLN A 257 31.39 16.01 -24.08
CA GLN A 257 31.20 16.84 -25.26
C GLN A 257 30.60 18.20 -24.86
N PRO A 258 30.77 19.27 -25.67
CA PRO A 258 30.12 20.54 -25.39
C PRO A 258 28.61 20.40 -25.24
N VAL A 259 28.07 20.81 -24.09
CA VAL A 259 26.66 20.76 -23.71
C VAL A 259 26.05 22.14 -23.87
N LYS A 260 25.10 22.29 -24.81
CA LYS A 260 24.41 23.55 -25.04
C LYS A 260 23.30 23.80 -24.02
N THR A 261 23.30 24.99 -23.40
CA THR A 261 22.21 25.47 -22.55
C THR A 261 21.84 26.90 -22.97
N GLN A 262 20.88 27.51 -22.27
CA GLN A 262 20.54 28.94 -22.47
C GLN A 262 21.69 29.90 -22.11
N PHE A 263 22.67 29.46 -21.35
CA PHE A 263 23.81 30.28 -20.89
C PHE A 263 25.00 30.23 -21.86
N GLY A 264 25.07 29.24 -22.74
CA GLY A 264 26.20 28.99 -23.62
C GLY A 264 26.49 27.51 -23.81
N TYR A 265 27.76 27.18 -23.99
CA TYR A 265 28.26 25.83 -24.11
C TYR A 265 29.12 25.48 -22.90
N HIS A 266 28.81 24.36 -22.26
CA HIS A 266 29.54 23.84 -21.10
C HIS A 266 30.39 22.65 -21.49
N VAL A 267 31.62 22.61 -21.00
CA VAL A 267 32.47 21.41 -20.95
C VAL A 267 32.55 21.02 -19.48
N LEU A 268 32.12 19.82 -19.12
CA LEU A 268 32.00 19.39 -17.74
C LEU A 268 32.69 18.07 -17.47
N GLN A 269 33.05 17.86 -16.20
CA GLN A 269 33.54 16.61 -15.65
C GLN A 269 32.96 16.40 -14.26
N VAL A 270 32.50 15.16 -13.98
CA VAL A 270 32.13 14.77 -12.62
C VAL A 270 33.39 14.34 -11.89
N VAL A 271 33.60 14.90 -10.71
CA VAL A 271 34.79 14.67 -9.87
C VAL A 271 34.47 14.03 -8.51
N GLY A 272 33.20 13.73 -8.27
CA GLY A 272 32.77 13.03 -7.08
C GLY A 272 31.26 12.76 -7.09
N VAL A 273 30.86 11.85 -6.24
CA VAL A 273 29.45 11.53 -6.02
C VAL A 273 29.21 11.32 -4.53
N ARG A 274 27.97 11.58 -4.08
CA ARG A 274 27.55 11.23 -2.72
C ARG A 274 26.04 10.99 -2.68
N LEU A 275 25.62 10.17 -1.70
CA LEU A 275 24.24 10.19 -1.23
C LEU A 275 24.11 11.24 -0.13
N PRO A 276 22.98 11.98 -0.08
CA PRO A 276 22.75 12.97 0.96
C PRO A 276 22.66 12.31 2.35
N LYS A 277 22.95 13.10 3.39
CA LYS A 277 22.75 12.65 4.77
C LYS A 277 21.27 12.51 5.05
N LEU A 278 20.92 11.51 5.87
CA LEU A 278 19.55 11.25 6.30
C LEU A 278 19.08 12.32 7.31
N ASP A 279 18.76 13.50 6.82
CA ASP A 279 18.15 14.59 7.57
C ASP A 279 16.61 14.50 7.56
N ASN A 280 15.95 15.45 8.20
CA ASN A 280 14.48 15.43 8.31
C ASN A 280 13.78 15.59 6.95
N GLU A 281 14.34 16.33 6.01
CA GLU A 281 13.78 16.52 4.68
C GLU A 281 13.86 15.23 3.86
N LEU A 282 15.03 14.58 3.85
CA LEU A 282 15.20 13.31 3.16
C LEU A 282 14.36 12.20 3.79
N ARG A 283 14.23 12.19 5.14
CA ARG A 283 13.33 11.27 5.84
C ARG A 283 11.90 11.40 5.33
N ALA A 284 11.37 12.60 5.25
CA ALA A 284 10.02 12.86 4.76
C ALA A 284 9.83 12.39 3.30
N LYS A 285 10.86 12.51 2.45
CA LYS A 285 10.84 12.02 1.06
C LYS A 285 10.90 10.49 0.94
N LEU A 286 11.52 9.81 1.92
CA LEU A 286 11.67 8.34 1.93
C LEU A 286 10.54 7.62 2.67
N GLU A 287 9.87 8.28 3.61
CA GLU A 287 8.79 7.70 4.42
C GLU A 287 7.68 7.03 3.58
N PRO A 288 7.19 7.63 2.45
CA PRO A 288 6.20 6.99 1.60
C PRO A 288 6.65 5.62 1.07
N ALA A 289 7.91 5.47 0.68
CA ALA A 289 8.43 4.19 0.17
C ALA A 289 8.44 3.09 1.24
N VAL A 290 8.67 3.45 2.51
CA VAL A 290 8.57 2.50 3.64
C VAL A 290 7.12 2.14 3.92
N LYS A 291 6.20 3.12 3.83
CA LYS A 291 4.76 2.89 3.97
C LYS A 291 4.23 1.95 2.88
N ASP A 292 4.63 2.15 1.64
CA ASP A 292 4.23 1.30 0.50
C ASP A 292 4.71 -0.15 0.70
N ARG A 293 5.93 -0.35 1.17
CA ARG A 293 6.44 -1.70 1.51
C ARG A 293 5.61 -2.36 2.61
N ARG A 294 5.18 -1.60 3.61
CA ARG A 294 4.32 -2.11 4.68
C ARG A 294 2.98 -2.55 4.13
N GLN A 295 2.35 -1.76 3.26
CA GLN A 295 1.10 -2.12 2.60
C GLN A 295 1.25 -3.39 1.76
N GLN A 296 2.31 -3.49 0.96
CA GLN A 296 2.59 -4.69 0.17
C GLN A 296 2.88 -5.93 1.03
N ALA A 297 3.56 -5.77 2.16
CA ALA A 297 3.80 -6.87 3.09
C ALA A 297 2.49 -7.38 3.72
N VAL A 298 1.61 -6.46 4.14
CA VAL A 298 0.27 -6.81 4.66
C VAL A 298 -0.57 -7.50 3.58
N GLN A 299 -0.54 -7.01 2.34
CA GLN A 299 -1.29 -7.63 1.25
C GLN A 299 -0.83 -9.06 1.01
N ARG A 300 0.48 -9.30 0.86
CA ARG A 300 1.03 -10.66 0.70
C ARG A 300 0.67 -11.57 1.88
N TRP A 301 0.80 -11.07 3.10
CA TRP A 301 0.41 -11.79 4.30
C TRP A 301 -1.08 -12.16 4.27
N PHE A 302 -1.96 -11.22 3.89
CA PHE A 302 -3.39 -11.49 3.80
C PHE A 302 -3.71 -12.52 2.71
N ASP A 303 -3.08 -12.43 1.54
CA ASP A 303 -3.23 -13.40 0.44
C ASP A 303 -2.83 -14.83 0.90
N GLU A 304 -1.81 -14.95 1.75
CA GLU A 304 -1.42 -16.23 2.35
C GLU A 304 -2.48 -16.75 3.33
N GLN A 305 -3.10 -15.86 4.14
CA GLN A 305 -4.21 -16.27 5.00
C GLN A 305 -5.40 -16.77 4.18
N VAL A 306 -5.77 -16.09 3.10
CA VAL A 306 -6.85 -16.50 2.18
C VAL A 306 -6.58 -17.88 1.58
N LYS A 307 -5.37 -18.11 1.05
CA LYS A 307 -4.99 -19.37 0.40
C LYS A 307 -4.92 -20.57 1.35
N SER A 308 -4.55 -20.32 2.61
CA SER A 308 -4.40 -21.37 3.64
C SER A 308 -5.65 -21.61 4.47
N ALA A 309 -6.72 -20.85 4.24
CA ALA A 309 -7.92 -20.89 5.05
C ALA A 309 -8.80 -22.11 4.75
N ASP A 310 -9.32 -22.72 5.80
CA ASP A 310 -10.46 -23.66 5.71
C ASP A 310 -11.76 -22.86 5.83
N VAL A 311 -12.42 -22.60 4.70
CA VAL A 311 -13.66 -21.82 4.64
C VAL A 311 -14.79 -22.69 4.08
N VAL A 312 -15.81 -22.93 4.91
CA VAL A 312 -17.03 -23.63 4.51
C VAL A 312 -18.22 -22.67 4.60
N ILE A 313 -18.87 -22.41 3.48
CA ILE A 313 -20.05 -21.53 3.41
C ILE A 313 -21.33 -22.36 3.42
N ASN A 314 -22.33 -21.88 4.14
CA ASN A 314 -23.69 -22.45 4.03
C ASN A 314 -24.18 -22.27 2.59
N PRO A 315 -24.54 -23.38 1.89
CA PRO A 315 -24.83 -23.38 0.46
C PRO A 315 -25.90 -22.39 0.00
N ARG A 316 -26.76 -21.92 0.92
CA ARG A 316 -27.78 -20.90 0.60
C ARG A 316 -27.20 -19.50 0.32
N PHE A 317 -25.95 -19.23 0.74
CA PHE A 317 -25.30 -17.92 0.58
C PHE A 317 -24.24 -17.90 -0.53
N GLY A 318 -23.92 -19.05 -1.15
CA GLY A 318 -22.92 -19.15 -2.19
C GLY A 318 -21.84 -20.20 -1.90
N ARG A 319 -20.70 -20.05 -2.53
CA ARG A 319 -19.48 -20.87 -2.30
C ARG A 319 -18.25 -19.99 -2.18
N TRP A 320 -17.23 -20.48 -1.51
CA TRP A 320 -15.95 -19.79 -1.37
C TRP A 320 -15.07 -20.06 -2.59
N ASP A 321 -14.54 -19.01 -3.17
CA ASP A 321 -13.46 -19.03 -4.17
C ASP A 321 -12.15 -18.70 -3.47
N ALA A 322 -11.39 -19.74 -3.15
CA ALA A 322 -10.13 -19.61 -2.42
C ALA A 322 -9.00 -18.93 -3.24
N GLU A 323 -9.07 -18.97 -4.57
CA GLU A 323 -8.07 -18.31 -5.41
C GLU A 323 -8.20 -16.78 -5.34
N ASN A 324 -9.45 -16.31 -5.36
CA ASN A 324 -9.75 -14.88 -5.40
C ASN A 324 -10.17 -14.30 -4.04
N GLY A 325 -10.35 -15.15 -3.01
CA GLY A 325 -10.78 -14.72 -1.68
C GLY A 325 -12.20 -14.14 -1.67
N LYS A 326 -13.12 -14.72 -2.46
CA LYS A 326 -14.46 -14.17 -2.71
C LYS A 326 -15.57 -15.18 -2.46
N VAL A 327 -16.73 -14.63 -2.13
CA VAL A 327 -17.99 -15.40 -2.12
C VAL A 327 -18.65 -15.26 -3.48
N ILE A 328 -18.74 -16.37 -4.21
CA ILE A 328 -19.34 -16.41 -5.55
C ILE A 328 -20.67 -17.14 -5.53
N GLU A 329 -21.46 -16.96 -6.58
CA GLU A 329 -22.75 -17.61 -6.72
C GLU A 329 -22.63 -19.14 -6.71
N ARG A 330 -23.69 -19.79 -6.25
CA ARG A 330 -23.84 -21.23 -6.36
C ARG A 330 -23.99 -21.59 -7.84
N GLU A 331 -23.25 -22.55 -8.34
CA GLU A 331 -23.60 -23.17 -9.64
C GLU A 331 -24.98 -23.78 -9.54
N THR A 332 -25.93 -23.21 -10.27
CA THR A 332 -27.23 -23.86 -10.48
C THR A 332 -26.95 -25.12 -11.27
N ALA A 333 -27.31 -26.28 -10.69
CA ALA A 333 -27.25 -27.56 -11.42
C ALA A 333 -27.95 -27.39 -12.78
N PRO A 334 -27.37 -27.86 -13.89
CA PRO A 334 -28.01 -27.81 -15.18
C PRO A 334 -29.28 -28.65 -15.11
N GLY A 335 -30.47 -28.01 -15.01
CA GLY A 335 -31.76 -28.70 -14.93
C GLY A 335 -32.86 -28.00 -14.13
N ALA A 336 -32.61 -26.96 -13.35
CA ALA A 336 -33.66 -26.16 -12.74
C ALA A 336 -34.18 -25.12 -13.73
N ALA A 337 -35.03 -25.54 -14.67
CA ALA A 337 -35.78 -24.63 -15.51
C ALA A 337 -36.61 -23.70 -14.62
N THR A 338 -36.40 -22.41 -14.77
CA THR A 338 -37.30 -21.35 -14.29
C THR A 338 -38.68 -21.64 -14.87
N THR A 339 -39.58 -22.10 -14.02
CA THR A 339 -41.02 -22.15 -14.35
C THR A 339 -41.47 -20.69 -14.44
N THR A 340 -41.37 -20.14 -15.64
CA THR A 340 -42.10 -18.92 -16.01
C THR A 340 -43.58 -19.28 -15.91
N THR A 341 -44.28 -18.77 -14.92
CA THR A 341 -45.73 -18.81 -14.83
C THR A 341 -46.28 -18.07 -16.05
N ALA A 342 -46.59 -18.81 -17.11
CA ALA A 342 -47.36 -18.29 -18.23
C ALA A 342 -48.73 -17.86 -17.69
N GLY A 343 -49.00 -16.57 -17.77
CA GLY A 343 -50.28 -15.98 -17.42
C GLY A 343 -51.41 -16.67 -18.21
N LEU A 344 -52.39 -17.13 -17.45
CA LEU A 344 -53.68 -17.58 -17.99
C LEU A 344 -54.32 -16.38 -18.71
N GLY A 345 -54.23 -16.41 -20.04
CA GLY A 345 -55.04 -15.56 -20.91
C GLY A 345 -56.49 -16.02 -20.84
N GLY A 346 -57.33 -15.22 -20.22
CA GLY A 346 -58.79 -15.38 -20.30
C GLY A 346 -59.28 -15.04 -21.72
N PRO A 347 -60.41 -15.63 -22.16
CA PRO A 347 -60.93 -15.44 -23.50
C PRO A 347 -61.54 -14.03 -23.69
N ALA A 348 -61.27 -13.45 -24.86
CA ALA A 348 -61.74 -12.12 -25.23
C ALA A 348 -63.33 -12.19 -25.39
N PRO A 349 -64.04 -11.10 -25.02
CA PRO A 349 -65.48 -10.99 -25.25
C PRO A 349 -65.70 -10.66 -26.72
N THR A 350 -66.57 -11.47 -27.35
CA THR A 350 -67.22 -11.23 -28.65
C THR A 350 -68.23 -10.08 -28.52
N GLN A 351 -68.07 -9.05 -29.35
CA GLN A 351 -69.14 -8.02 -29.58
C GLN A 351 -70.06 -8.42 -30.71
N PRO A 352 -71.36 -7.97 -30.65
CA PRO A 352 -72.35 -8.22 -31.68
C PRO A 352 -72.19 -7.38 -32.92
#